data_d8f27ca6183ced3ae80b53ff9382c45f
#
_entry.id   d8f27ca6183ced3ae80b53ff9382c45f
#
_cell.length_a   1.000
_cell.length_b   1.000
_cell.length_c   1.000
_cell.angle_alpha   90.00
_cell.angle_beta   90.00
_cell.angle_gamma   90.00
#
_symmetry.space_group_name_H-M   'P 1'
#
loop_
_entity.id
_entity.type
_entity.pdbx_description
1 polymer ?
#
loop_
_entity_poly.entity_id
_entity_poly.type
_entity_poly.pdbx_seq_one_letter_code
_entity_poly.pdbx_strand_id
1 'polypeptide(L)'
;NPFYGEYTFHYWLWKNNFMNIEDGCWIGFCTYRRFWSNNSENTILINLKDSIIQKIPTEWDGYNSVLVKPLFVNKTKPSKVFKHGKKYLLKNPLIFFNKKKITIKVHFDMYHGHGNLDKAIDLLDNQNKENFRRFVESENAFNPYNMFLCKSQKILKEYYNSLFNWLSRCEAIFGFNMNDSYGSVRIYGFLAERYLSYWFQKNSKSINWPIHFCDISNQK
;
A
#
# COMPACT_ATOMS: atom_id res chain seq x y z
N ASN A 1 9.56 -7.76 12.14
CA ASN A 1 10.64 -7.02 11.46
C ASN A 1 10.22 -5.56 11.26
N PRO A 2 10.92 -4.58 11.85
CA PRO A 2 10.55 -3.16 11.77
C PRO A 2 10.66 -2.58 10.37
N PHE A 3 11.50 -3.13 9.52
CA PHE A 3 11.78 -2.61 8.18
C PHE A 3 10.68 -2.95 7.16
N TYR A 4 10.13 -4.15 7.24
CA TYR A 4 9.11 -4.65 6.33
C TYR A 4 7.68 -4.50 6.86
N GLY A 5 7.54 -4.37 8.19
CA GLY A 5 6.22 -4.32 8.83
C GLY A 5 5.38 -5.56 8.53
N GLU A 6 4.17 -5.35 8.05
CA GLU A 6 3.22 -6.40 7.70
C GLU A 6 3.76 -7.39 6.66
N TYR A 7 4.60 -6.92 5.73
CA TYR A 7 5.19 -7.77 4.69
C TYR A 7 6.18 -8.80 5.21
N THR A 8 6.62 -8.73 6.45
CA THR A 8 7.36 -9.83 7.09
C THR A 8 6.55 -11.12 7.10
N PHE A 9 5.25 -11.03 7.44
CA PHE A 9 4.34 -12.17 7.42
C PHE A 9 4.02 -12.64 5.99
N HIS A 10 3.78 -11.71 5.07
CA HIS A 10 3.55 -12.02 3.66
C HIS A 10 4.75 -12.73 3.02
N TYR A 11 5.97 -12.29 3.35
CA TYR A 11 7.20 -12.93 2.91
C TYR A 11 7.32 -14.37 3.42
N TRP A 12 7.00 -14.59 4.69
CA TRP A 12 7.01 -15.91 5.29
C TRP A 12 6.01 -16.85 4.62
N LEU A 13 4.78 -16.40 4.36
CA LEU A 13 3.78 -17.17 3.62
C LEU A 13 4.27 -17.55 2.23
N TRP A 14 4.85 -16.60 1.51
CA TRP A 14 5.37 -16.82 0.17
C TRP A 14 6.51 -17.84 0.15
N LYS A 15 7.48 -17.73 1.06
CA LYS A 15 8.64 -18.63 1.14
C LYS A 15 8.27 -20.04 1.56
N ASN A 16 7.24 -20.21 2.38
CA ASN A 16 6.86 -21.53 2.90
C ASN A 16 5.73 -22.20 2.09
N ASN A 17 5.37 -21.63 0.93
CA ASN A 17 4.30 -22.14 0.06
C ASN A 17 2.93 -22.33 0.76
N PHE A 18 2.65 -21.59 1.82
CA PHE A 18 1.36 -21.62 2.54
C PHE A 18 0.19 -20.98 1.76
N MET A 19 0.34 -20.83 0.46
CA MET A 19 -0.67 -20.21 -0.40
C MET A 19 -1.30 -21.22 -1.37
N ASN A 20 -1.38 -22.47 -0.95
CA ASN A 20 -2.21 -23.45 -1.65
C ASN A 20 -3.67 -23.19 -1.31
N ILE A 21 -4.31 -22.38 -2.15
CA ILE A 21 -5.71 -22.01 -2.03
C ILE A 21 -6.46 -22.75 -3.12
N GLU A 22 -7.60 -23.30 -2.78
CA GLU A 22 -8.52 -23.86 -3.79
C GLU A 22 -8.96 -22.78 -4.75
N ASP A 23 -9.08 -23.12 -6.03
CA ASP A 23 -9.52 -22.19 -7.05
C ASP A 23 -10.91 -21.62 -6.70
N GLY A 24 -11.02 -20.31 -6.80
CA GLY A 24 -12.25 -19.60 -6.46
C GLY A 24 -12.37 -19.14 -5.00
N CYS A 25 -11.51 -19.59 -4.10
CA CYS A 25 -11.48 -19.11 -2.72
C CYS A 25 -10.80 -17.74 -2.59
N TRP A 26 -11.34 -16.89 -1.72
CA TRP A 26 -10.72 -15.61 -1.39
C TRP A 26 -9.70 -15.79 -0.28
N ILE A 27 -8.49 -15.25 -0.51
CA ILE A 27 -7.51 -15.03 0.56
C ILE A 27 -7.30 -13.54 0.74
N GLY A 28 -7.21 -13.11 1.98
CA GLY A 28 -7.03 -11.70 2.30
C GLY A 28 -6.27 -11.45 3.56
N PHE A 29 -5.81 -10.21 3.67
CA PHE A 29 -4.98 -9.76 4.76
C PHE A 29 -5.61 -8.54 5.42
N CYS A 30 -5.55 -8.52 6.73
CA CYS A 30 -5.87 -7.37 7.56
C CYS A 30 -4.60 -6.87 8.24
N THR A 31 -4.61 -5.63 8.70
CA THR A 31 -3.55 -5.13 9.57
C THR A 31 -4.06 -5.06 11.00
N TYR A 32 -3.15 -4.82 11.95
CA TYR A 32 -3.38 -4.88 13.39
C TYR A 32 -4.65 -4.20 13.92
N ARG A 33 -5.11 -3.10 13.32
CA ARG A 33 -6.33 -2.38 13.77
C ARG A 33 -7.29 -2.07 12.63
N ARG A 34 -7.10 -2.68 11.46
CA ARG A 34 -7.90 -2.40 10.28
C ARG A 34 -8.44 -3.68 9.73
N PHE A 35 -9.74 -3.72 9.58
CA PHE A 35 -10.49 -4.88 9.10
C PHE A 35 -11.33 -4.47 7.91
N TRP A 36 -11.66 -5.42 7.06
CA TRP A 36 -12.57 -5.17 5.94
C TRP A 36 -13.97 -4.89 6.48
N SER A 37 -14.56 -3.77 6.07
CA SER A 37 -15.87 -3.33 6.53
C SER A 37 -17.00 -4.21 5.96
N ASN A 38 -18.01 -4.49 6.78
CA ASN A 38 -19.20 -5.21 6.33
C ASN A 38 -20.09 -4.38 5.40
N ASN A 39 -19.98 -3.05 5.42
CA ASN A 39 -20.77 -2.15 4.60
C ASN A 39 -19.89 -1.40 3.59
N SER A 40 -20.39 -1.26 2.35
CA SER A 40 -19.82 -0.39 1.32
C SER A 40 -19.80 1.08 1.73
N GLU A 41 -20.67 1.49 2.67
CA GLU A 41 -20.73 2.81 3.27
C GLU A 41 -20.13 2.81 4.68
N ASN A 42 -19.48 3.92 5.07
CA ASN A 42 -18.85 4.10 6.38
C ASN A 42 -19.88 4.32 7.50
N THR A 43 -20.74 3.35 7.75
CA THR A 43 -21.67 3.40 8.87
C THR A 43 -20.92 2.99 10.14
N ILE A 44 -20.89 3.88 11.13
CA ILE A 44 -20.31 3.58 12.45
C ILE A 44 -21.26 2.60 13.14
N LEU A 45 -20.90 1.32 13.16
CA LEU A 45 -21.63 0.30 13.92
C LEU A 45 -21.00 0.16 15.31
N ILE A 46 -21.85 -0.05 16.30
CA ILE A 46 -21.47 -0.07 17.72
C ILE A 46 -20.69 -1.34 18.08
N ASN A 47 -20.90 -2.44 17.34
CA ASN A 47 -20.26 -3.73 17.60
C ASN A 47 -19.26 -4.07 16.51
N LEU A 48 -18.03 -4.47 16.89
CA LEU A 48 -16.98 -4.87 15.96
C LEU A 48 -17.42 -6.02 15.04
N LYS A 49 -18.13 -7.02 15.56
CA LYS A 49 -18.62 -8.14 14.74
C LYS A 49 -19.53 -7.68 13.59
N ASP A 50 -20.37 -6.70 13.84
CA ASP A 50 -21.31 -6.19 12.85
C ASP A 50 -20.62 -5.25 11.85
N SER A 51 -19.46 -4.70 12.25
CA SER A 51 -18.68 -3.75 11.45
C SER A 51 -17.75 -4.42 10.45
N ILE A 52 -17.39 -5.69 10.65
CA ILE A 52 -16.41 -6.41 9.80
C ILE A 52 -17.11 -7.46 8.93
N ILE A 53 -16.51 -7.75 7.79
CA ILE A 53 -17.02 -8.76 6.85
C ILE A 53 -17.12 -10.11 7.54
N GLN A 54 -18.32 -10.71 7.48
CA GLN A 54 -18.60 -12.08 7.93
C GLN A 54 -18.88 -13.03 6.75
N LYS A 55 -19.26 -12.47 5.60
CA LYS A 55 -19.55 -13.19 4.36
C LYS A 55 -18.99 -12.40 3.18
N ILE A 56 -18.67 -13.09 2.11
CA ILE A 56 -18.21 -12.46 0.88
C ILE A 56 -19.37 -11.63 0.31
N PRO A 57 -19.20 -10.30 0.11
CA PRO A 57 -20.20 -9.44 -0.50
C PRO A 57 -20.47 -9.82 -1.95
N THR A 58 -21.72 -9.75 -2.38
CA THR A 58 -22.13 -10.00 -3.77
C THR A 58 -21.57 -8.97 -4.74
N GLU A 59 -21.26 -7.76 -4.25
CA GLU A 59 -20.60 -6.69 -5.01
C GLU A 59 -19.18 -7.07 -5.50
N TRP A 60 -18.60 -8.13 -4.94
CA TRP A 60 -17.30 -8.64 -5.38
C TRP A 60 -17.39 -9.62 -6.54
N ASP A 61 -18.61 -9.96 -6.97
CA ASP A 61 -18.80 -10.86 -8.10
C ASP A 61 -18.20 -10.28 -9.39
N GLY A 62 -17.47 -11.12 -10.08
CA GLY A 62 -16.76 -10.72 -11.30
C GLY A 62 -15.46 -9.94 -11.09
N TYR A 63 -15.00 -9.76 -9.82
CA TYR A 63 -13.69 -9.21 -9.48
C TYR A 63 -12.73 -10.32 -9.02
N ASN A 64 -11.44 -10.08 -9.23
CA ASN A 64 -10.36 -11.01 -8.85
C ASN A 64 -9.58 -10.52 -7.62
N SER A 65 -9.72 -9.26 -7.28
CA SER A 65 -9.08 -8.67 -6.10
C SER A 65 -9.91 -7.54 -5.50
N VAL A 66 -9.70 -7.32 -4.21
CA VAL A 66 -10.29 -6.22 -3.44
C VAL A 66 -9.17 -5.43 -2.82
N LEU A 67 -9.18 -4.12 -3.03
CA LEU A 67 -8.20 -3.19 -2.49
C LEU A 67 -8.88 -2.24 -1.52
N VAL A 68 -8.14 -1.68 -0.57
CA VAL A 68 -8.66 -0.63 0.30
C VAL A 68 -9.03 0.60 -0.52
N LYS A 69 -10.08 1.33 -0.15
CA LYS A 69 -10.45 2.62 -0.80
C LYS A 69 -9.21 3.53 -0.90
N PRO A 70 -8.99 4.21 -2.04
CA PRO A 70 -7.77 4.99 -2.27
C PRO A 70 -7.61 6.16 -1.30
N LEU A 71 -6.38 6.37 -0.87
CA LEU A 71 -5.94 7.57 -0.16
C LEU A 71 -5.47 8.63 -1.16
N PHE A 72 -6.11 9.78 -1.17
CA PHE A 72 -5.73 10.91 -2.02
C PHE A 72 -4.64 11.75 -1.36
N VAL A 73 -3.41 11.71 -1.91
CA VAL A 73 -2.25 12.42 -1.37
C VAL A 73 -2.37 13.95 -1.48
N ASN A 74 -3.10 14.44 -2.47
CA ASN A 74 -3.38 15.87 -2.68
C ASN A 74 -4.40 16.45 -1.68
N LYS A 75 -5.11 15.59 -0.92
CA LYS A 75 -6.00 16.00 0.18
C LYS A 75 -5.28 16.12 1.53
N THR A 76 -3.98 15.90 1.59
CA THR A 76 -3.18 16.02 2.81
C THR A 76 -3.27 17.43 3.39
N LYS A 77 -3.45 17.53 4.72
CA LYS A 77 -3.55 18.81 5.41
C LYS A 77 -2.27 19.65 5.21
N PRO A 78 -2.35 20.96 4.90
CA PRO A 78 -1.18 21.81 4.66
C PRO A 78 -0.14 21.77 5.79
N SER A 79 -0.60 21.69 7.05
CA SER A 79 0.28 21.58 8.23
C SER A 79 1.16 20.33 8.19
N LYS A 80 0.62 19.19 7.72
CA LYS A 80 1.41 17.94 7.56
C LYS A 80 2.39 18.07 6.40
N VAL A 81 1.98 18.65 5.28
CA VAL A 81 2.86 18.91 4.12
C VAL A 81 4.02 19.81 4.54
N PHE A 82 3.75 20.88 5.30
CA PHE A 82 4.79 21.78 5.81
C PHE A 82 5.73 21.07 6.80
N LYS A 83 5.19 20.28 7.73
CA LYS A 83 5.97 19.57 8.75
C LYS A 83 6.97 18.58 8.14
N HIS A 84 6.53 17.77 7.17
CA HIS A 84 7.32 16.67 6.61
C HIS A 84 8.01 17.04 5.29
N GLY A 85 7.46 17.98 4.53
CA GLY A 85 7.93 18.37 3.21
C GLY A 85 8.82 19.61 3.17
N LYS A 86 9.31 20.17 4.31
CA LYS A 86 10.08 21.42 4.33
C LYS A 86 11.21 21.48 3.30
N LYS A 87 12.05 20.44 3.25
CA LYS A 87 13.18 20.39 2.32
C LYS A 87 12.73 20.33 0.86
N TYR A 88 11.61 19.66 0.59
CA TYR A 88 11.04 19.55 -0.75
C TYR A 88 10.36 20.85 -1.17
N LEU A 89 9.62 21.49 -0.25
CA LEU A 89 8.93 22.76 -0.49
C LEU A 89 9.90 23.90 -0.75
N LEU A 90 11.07 23.93 -0.08
CA LEU A 90 12.13 24.90 -0.36
C LEU A 90 12.64 24.81 -1.81
N LYS A 91 12.68 23.61 -2.36
CA LYS A 91 13.09 23.38 -3.76
C LYS A 91 11.94 23.59 -4.75
N ASN A 92 10.69 23.42 -4.34
CA ASN A 92 9.50 23.42 -5.19
C ASN A 92 8.34 24.19 -4.53
N PRO A 93 8.45 25.51 -4.30
CA PRO A 93 7.46 26.31 -3.56
C PRO A 93 6.08 26.33 -4.23
N LEU A 94 6.00 26.18 -5.54
CA LEU A 94 4.75 26.17 -6.31
C LEU A 94 3.81 25.00 -5.94
N ILE A 95 4.34 23.93 -5.34
CA ILE A 95 3.51 22.80 -4.89
C ILE A 95 2.60 23.18 -3.73
N PHE A 96 3.04 24.12 -2.87
CA PHE A 96 2.22 24.62 -1.77
C PHE A 96 0.95 25.32 -2.27
N PHE A 97 1.05 26.04 -3.39
CA PHE A 97 -0.06 26.76 -3.99
C PHE A 97 -0.92 25.90 -4.92
N ASN A 98 -0.40 24.81 -5.42
CA ASN A 98 -1.12 23.91 -6.34
C ASN A 98 -1.10 22.46 -5.88
N LYS A 99 -2.06 22.11 -5.01
CA LYS A 99 -2.21 20.74 -4.48
C LYS A 99 -2.42 19.67 -5.55
N LYS A 100 -2.92 20.03 -6.74
CA LYS A 100 -3.08 19.08 -7.86
C LYS A 100 -1.74 18.53 -8.33
N LYS A 101 -0.63 19.21 -8.07
CA LYS A 101 0.73 18.77 -8.39
C LYS A 101 1.30 17.77 -7.37
N ILE A 102 0.58 17.48 -6.27
CA ILE A 102 1.02 16.47 -5.31
C ILE A 102 0.64 15.10 -5.85
N THR A 103 1.61 14.46 -6.47
CA THR A 103 1.51 13.07 -6.96
C THR A 103 1.97 12.07 -5.88
N ILE A 104 1.81 10.78 -6.16
CA ILE A 104 2.32 9.71 -5.28
C ILE A 104 3.83 9.87 -5.07
N LYS A 105 4.59 10.17 -6.15
CA LYS A 105 6.03 10.42 -6.08
C LYS A 105 6.38 11.58 -5.16
N VAL A 106 5.74 12.73 -5.35
CA VAL A 106 5.95 13.92 -4.53
C VAL A 106 5.65 13.62 -3.06
N HIS A 107 4.54 12.94 -2.79
CA HIS A 107 4.19 12.51 -1.44
C HIS A 107 5.25 11.57 -0.84
N PHE A 108 5.74 10.59 -1.60
CA PHE A 108 6.78 9.68 -1.13
C PHE A 108 8.07 10.42 -0.78
N ASP A 109 8.52 11.32 -1.65
CA ASP A 109 9.73 12.13 -1.45
C ASP A 109 9.66 13.01 -0.18
N MET A 110 8.46 13.51 0.14
CA MET A 110 8.25 14.31 1.36
C MET A 110 8.40 13.50 2.64
N TYR A 111 7.93 12.24 2.64
CA TYR A 111 7.78 11.44 3.86
C TYR A 111 8.87 10.38 4.04
N HIS A 112 9.47 9.91 2.94
CA HIS A 112 10.35 8.73 2.93
C HIS A 112 11.72 8.99 2.30
N GLY A 113 12.05 10.27 2.08
CA GLY A 113 13.33 10.71 1.53
C GLY A 113 13.30 10.97 0.03
N HIS A 114 13.79 12.15 -0.33
CA HIS A 114 13.82 12.62 -1.72
C HIS A 114 14.69 11.72 -2.59
N GLY A 115 14.14 11.29 -3.72
CA GLY A 115 14.82 10.45 -4.71
C GLY A 115 14.89 8.96 -4.34
N ASN A 116 14.43 8.55 -3.14
CA ASN A 116 14.46 7.14 -2.74
C ASN A 116 13.52 6.28 -3.59
N LEU A 117 12.35 6.83 -3.97
CA LEU A 117 11.44 6.13 -4.86
C LEU A 117 12.05 5.93 -6.25
N ASP A 118 12.75 6.93 -6.80
CA ASP A 118 13.42 6.81 -8.11
C ASP A 118 14.49 5.71 -8.08
N LYS A 119 15.35 5.72 -7.05
CA LYS A 119 16.37 4.68 -6.86
C LYS A 119 15.74 3.28 -6.79
N ALA A 120 14.63 3.13 -6.07
CA ALA A 120 13.92 1.87 -5.99
C ALA A 120 13.32 1.46 -7.34
N ILE A 121 12.68 2.39 -8.06
CA ILE A 121 12.10 2.13 -9.39
C ILE A 121 13.18 1.69 -10.38
N ASP A 122 14.39 2.24 -10.29
CA ASP A 122 15.51 1.84 -11.16
C ASP A 122 15.92 0.38 -11.02
N LEU A 123 15.56 -0.25 -9.91
CA LEU A 123 15.79 -1.67 -9.64
C LEU A 123 14.63 -2.59 -10.06
N LEU A 124 13.51 -2.05 -10.53
CA LEU A 124 12.45 -2.87 -11.10
C LEU A 124 12.90 -3.56 -12.39
N ASP A 125 12.22 -4.67 -12.72
CA ASP A 125 12.35 -5.26 -14.04
C ASP A 125 11.84 -4.30 -15.13
N ASN A 126 12.34 -4.46 -16.35
CA ASN A 126 12.02 -3.57 -17.47
C ASN A 126 10.51 -3.52 -17.80
N GLN A 127 9.79 -4.61 -17.54
CA GLN A 127 8.35 -4.68 -17.81
C GLN A 127 7.53 -3.77 -16.90
N ASN A 128 7.97 -3.57 -15.67
CA ASN A 128 7.24 -2.78 -14.65
C ASN A 128 7.84 -1.38 -14.43
N LYS A 129 9.13 -1.20 -14.68
CA LYS A 129 9.88 0.03 -14.38
C LYS A 129 9.21 1.29 -14.93
N GLU A 130 9.05 1.38 -16.24
CA GLU A 130 8.51 2.58 -16.89
C GLU A 130 7.03 2.81 -16.58
N ASN A 131 6.26 1.76 -16.48
CA ASN A 131 4.84 1.85 -16.16
C ASN A 131 4.62 2.29 -14.69
N PHE A 132 5.41 1.77 -13.75
CA PHE A 132 5.32 2.17 -12.35
C PHE A 132 5.84 3.60 -12.14
N ARG A 133 6.92 4.00 -12.84
CA ARG A 133 7.39 5.38 -12.84
C ARG A 133 6.28 6.33 -13.27
N ARG A 134 5.66 6.06 -14.41
CA ARG A 134 4.54 6.85 -14.93
C ARG A 134 3.38 6.91 -13.94
N PHE A 135 3.01 5.78 -13.35
CA PHE A 135 1.95 5.70 -12.35
C PHE A 135 2.24 6.63 -11.15
N VAL A 136 3.41 6.58 -10.54
CA VAL A 136 3.70 7.40 -9.35
C VAL A 136 3.89 8.89 -9.67
N GLU A 137 4.24 9.22 -10.91
CA GLU A 137 4.39 10.60 -11.37
C GLU A 137 3.09 11.26 -11.82
N SER A 138 2.11 10.48 -12.28
CA SER A 138 0.81 11.00 -12.75
C SER A 138 -0.29 10.89 -11.70
N GLU A 139 -0.34 9.79 -10.93
CA GLU A 139 -1.44 9.54 -10.03
C GLU A 139 -1.28 10.28 -8.69
N ASN A 140 -2.44 10.65 -8.11
CA ASN A 140 -2.52 11.33 -6.83
C ASN A 140 -3.24 10.51 -5.74
N ALA A 141 -3.47 9.23 -6.00
CA ALA A 141 -4.12 8.31 -5.08
C ALA A 141 -3.51 6.91 -5.15
N PHE A 142 -3.43 6.23 -4.00
CA PHE A 142 -3.01 4.83 -3.90
C PHE A 142 -3.81 4.12 -2.80
N ASN A 143 -3.84 2.77 -2.85
CA ASN A 143 -4.53 1.94 -1.86
C ASN A 143 -3.62 1.73 -0.65
N PRO A 144 -3.97 2.26 0.54
CA PRO A 144 -3.08 2.28 1.70
C PRO A 144 -3.09 0.96 2.49
N TYR A 145 -2.17 0.88 3.48
CA TYR A 145 -2.13 -0.12 4.55
C TYR A 145 -1.67 -1.51 4.15
N ASN A 146 -1.19 -1.74 2.94
CA ASN A 146 -0.73 -3.06 2.48
C ASN A 146 -1.79 -4.17 2.61
N MET A 147 -3.07 -3.79 2.56
CA MET A 147 -4.22 -4.70 2.67
C MET A 147 -4.83 -4.97 1.31
N PHE A 148 -5.07 -6.23 1.04
CA PHE A 148 -5.80 -6.68 -0.15
C PHE A 148 -6.43 -8.05 0.08
N LEU A 149 -7.42 -8.41 -0.75
CA LEU A 149 -7.90 -9.78 -0.93
C LEU A 149 -7.70 -10.17 -2.39
N CYS A 150 -7.44 -11.44 -2.61
CA CYS A 150 -7.24 -11.99 -3.95
C CYS A 150 -7.94 -13.34 -4.07
N LYS A 151 -8.63 -13.57 -5.20
CA LYS A 151 -9.36 -14.82 -5.47
C LYS A 151 -8.51 -15.85 -6.23
N SER A 152 -7.36 -15.47 -6.74
CA SER A 152 -6.50 -16.31 -7.56
C SER A 152 -5.14 -16.53 -6.93
N GLN A 153 -4.81 -17.79 -6.67
CA GLN A 153 -3.48 -18.20 -6.23
C GLN A 153 -2.40 -17.76 -7.23
N LYS A 154 -2.68 -17.87 -8.54
CA LYS A 154 -1.76 -17.45 -9.59
C LYS A 154 -1.43 -15.97 -9.48
N ILE A 155 -2.45 -15.11 -9.40
CA ILE A 155 -2.28 -13.65 -9.24
C ILE A 155 -1.46 -13.34 -7.98
N LEU A 156 -1.76 -14.01 -6.86
CA LEU A 156 -1.06 -13.79 -5.60
C LEU A 156 0.42 -14.19 -5.67
N LYS A 157 0.73 -15.35 -6.28
CA LYS A 157 2.12 -15.80 -6.49
C LYS A 157 2.89 -14.86 -7.40
N GLU A 158 2.28 -14.40 -8.50
CA GLU A 158 2.90 -13.45 -9.43
C GLU A 158 3.17 -12.10 -8.75
N TYR A 159 2.23 -11.60 -7.95
CA TYR A 159 2.42 -10.40 -7.15
C TYR A 159 3.60 -10.51 -6.19
N TYR A 160 3.66 -11.56 -5.40
CA TYR A 160 4.74 -11.73 -4.43
C TYR A 160 6.08 -11.99 -5.08
N ASN A 161 6.13 -12.76 -6.17
CA ASN A 161 7.35 -12.94 -6.94
C ASN A 161 7.88 -11.59 -7.46
N SER A 162 7.00 -10.77 -8.02
CA SER A 162 7.39 -9.45 -8.52
C SER A 162 7.83 -8.52 -7.37
N LEU A 163 7.05 -8.45 -6.31
CA LEU A 163 7.30 -7.57 -5.17
C LEU A 163 8.59 -7.94 -4.43
N PHE A 164 8.72 -9.18 -3.98
CA PHE A 164 9.84 -9.56 -3.11
C PHE A 164 11.17 -9.64 -3.85
N ASN A 165 11.18 -10.03 -5.12
CA ASN A 165 12.38 -9.94 -5.95
C ASN A 165 12.84 -8.48 -6.15
N TRP A 166 11.91 -7.54 -6.25
CA TRP A 166 12.24 -6.11 -6.31
C TRP A 166 12.74 -5.59 -4.96
N LEU A 167 12.02 -5.85 -3.86
CA LEU A 167 12.40 -5.38 -2.54
C LEU A 167 13.76 -5.93 -2.09
N SER A 168 14.08 -7.19 -2.44
CA SER A 168 15.40 -7.77 -2.19
C SER A 168 16.52 -6.99 -2.89
N ARG A 169 16.29 -6.53 -4.13
CA ARG A 169 17.26 -5.64 -4.80
C ARG A 169 17.36 -4.28 -4.12
N CYS A 170 16.27 -3.76 -3.57
CA CYS A 170 16.27 -2.51 -2.82
C CYS A 170 17.11 -2.59 -1.53
N GLU A 171 17.18 -3.76 -0.90
CA GLU A 171 18.01 -3.97 0.31
C GLU A 171 19.48 -3.64 0.07
N ALA A 172 20.00 -3.90 -1.12
CA ALA A 172 21.38 -3.57 -1.47
C ALA A 172 21.67 -2.06 -1.47
N ILE A 173 20.64 -1.23 -1.66
CA ILE A 173 20.78 0.24 -1.68
C ILE A 173 20.42 0.87 -0.33
N PHE A 174 19.33 0.44 0.29
CA PHE A 174 18.80 1.10 1.49
C PHE A 174 19.31 0.46 2.79
N GLY A 175 19.69 -0.81 2.78
CA GLY A 175 20.17 -1.55 3.94
C GLY A 175 19.13 -1.60 5.08
N PHE A 176 19.63 -1.82 6.32
CA PHE A 176 18.80 -1.99 7.52
C PHE A 176 19.36 -1.14 8.67
N ASN A 177 19.12 0.16 8.65
CA ASN A 177 19.60 1.07 9.68
C ASN A 177 18.46 1.52 10.61
N MET A 178 18.49 1.07 11.87
CA MET A 178 17.49 1.42 12.90
C MET A 178 17.60 2.86 13.41
N ASN A 179 18.70 3.54 13.18
CA ASN A 179 18.93 4.91 13.63
C ASN A 179 18.33 5.97 12.69
N ASP A 180 17.79 5.53 11.56
CA ASP A 180 17.13 6.42 10.61
C ASP A 180 15.77 6.90 11.10
N SER A 181 15.19 7.88 10.41
CA SER A 181 13.84 8.32 10.66
C SER A 181 12.82 7.18 10.41
N TYR A 182 11.67 7.22 11.05
CA TYR A 182 10.59 6.22 10.87
C TYR A 182 10.27 5.94 9.40
N GLY A 183 10.24 6.99 8.56
CA GLY A 183 9.97 6.88 7.13
C GLY A 183 11.05 6.13 6.35
N SER A 184 12.32 6.24 6.79
CA SER A 184 13.45 5.52 6.19
C SER A 184 13.57 4.09 6.72
N VAL A 185 13.38 3.89 8.02
CA VAL A 185 13.41 2.55 8.64
C VAL A 185 12.38 1.62 7.98
N ARG A 186 11.15 2.10 7.73
CA ARG A 186 10.06 1.31 7.12
C ARG A 186 9.97 1.45 5.61
N ILE A 187 11.03 1.82 4.93
CA ILE A 187 11.00 2.16 3.49
C ILE A 187 10.45 1.01 2.64
N TYR A 188 10.78 -0.24 2.95
CA TYR A 188 10.30 -1.41 2.18
C TYR A 188 8.78 -1.57 2.27
N GLY A 189 8.19 -1.36 3.45
CA GLY A 189 6.73 -1.36 3.61
C GLY A 189 6.05 -0.24 2.83
N PHE A 190 6.65 0.94 2.77
CA PHE A 190 6.12 2.08 2.02
C PHE A 190 6.31 1.94 0.50
N LEU A 191 7.40 1.35 0.05
CA LEU A 191 7.60 0.99 -1.36
C LEU A 191 6.55 -0.04 -1.79
N ALA A 192 6.38 -1.10 -1.00
CA ALA A 192 5.40 -2.14 -1.26
C ALA A 192 3.97 -1.61 -1.35
N GLU A 193 3.59 -0.66 -0.48
CA GLU A 193 2.25 -0.04 -0.48
C GLU A 193 1.95 0.71 -1.79
N ARG A 194 2.92 1.42 -2.39
CA ARG A 194 2.76 2.09 -3.68
C ARG A 194 2.72 1.08 -4.83
N TYR A 195 3.57 0.06 -4.75
CA TYR A 195 3.64 -0.98 -5.76
C TYR A 195 2.38 -1.84 -5.80
N LEU A 196 1.77 -2.13 -4.65
CA LEU A 196 0.50 -2.87 -4.53
C LEU A 196 -0.58 -2.24 -5.42
N SER A 197 -0.80 -0.94 -5.30
CA SER A 197 -1.83 -0.22 -6.06
C SER A 197 -1.61 -0.35 -7.56
N TYR A 198 -0.39 -0.06 -8.02
CA TYR A 198 0.00 -0.19 -9.42
C TYR A 198 -0.18 -1.61 -9.93
N TRP A 199 0.36 -2.59 -9.18
CA TRP A 199 0.44 -3.96 -9.64
C TRP A 199 -0.95 -4.59 -9.81
N PHE A 200 -1.82 -4.43 -8.81
CA PHE A 200 -3.17 -4.97 -8.87
C PHE A 200 -4.04 -4.27 -9.92
N GLN A 201 -3.92 -2.96 -10.10
CA GLN A 201 -4.63 -2.23 -11.16
C GLN A 201 -4.22 -2.71 -12.56
N LYS A 202 -2.96 -3.09 -12.75
CA LYS A 202 -2.45 -3.59 -14.03
C LYS A 202 -2.83 -5.05 -14.30
N ASN A 203 -2.80 -5.91 -13.28
CA ASN A 203 -2.79 -7.36 -13.45
C ASN A 203 -4.07 -8.07 -12.96
N SER A 204 -5.04 -7.33 -12.41
CA SER A 204 -6.29 -7.92 -11.93
C SER A 204 -7.48 -6.97 -12.13
N LYS A 205 -8.68 -7.55 -12.20
CA LYS A 205 -9.92 -6.78 -12.11
C LYS A 205 -10.21 -6.52 -10.64
N SER A 206 -9.89 -5.31 -10.17
CA SER A 206 -9.95 -4.93 -8.76
C SER A 206 -11.19 -4.09 -8.45
N ILE A 207 -11.75 -4.25 -7.23
CA ILE A 207 -12.74 -3.35 -6.64
C ILE A 207 -12.14 -2.68 -5.39
N ASN A 208 -12.50 -1.42 -5.14
CA ASN A 208 -12.11 -0.72 -3.93
C ASN A 208 -13.15 -0.90 -2.83
N TRP A 209 -12.72 -1.30 -1.64
CA TRP A 209 -13.62 -1.59 -0.52
C TRP A 209 -13.22 -0.83 0.75
N PRO A 210 -14.18 -0.40 1.59
CA PRO A 210 -13.88 0.29 2.83
C PRO A 210 -13.31 -0.65 3.88
N ILE A 211 -12.61 -0.05 4.84
CA ILE A 211 -12.11 -0.72 6.04
C ILE A 211 -12.73 -0.11 7.28
N HIS A 212 -12.90 -0.94 8.31
CA HIS A 212 -13.22 -0.51 9.66
C HIS A 212 -11.92 -0.35 10.47
N PHE A 213 -11.75 0.79 11.13
CA PHE A 213 -10.65 1.02 12.06
C PHE A 213 -11.11 0.73 13.48
N CYS A 214 -10.49 -0.24 14.13
CA CYS A 214 -10.75 -0.58 15.52
C CYS A 214 -9.75 0.15 16.43
N ASP A 215 -10.23 1.09 17.23
CA ASP A 215 -9.43 1.73 18.27
C ASP A 215 -9.46 0.86 19.53
N ILE A 216 -8.38 0.12 19.74
CA ILE A 216 -8.22 -0.77 20.92
C ILE A 216 -7.70 -0.03 22.16
N SER A 217 -7.38 1.26 22.05
CA SER A 217 -6.88 2.06 23.19
C SER A 217 -7.97 2.26 24.27
N ASN A 218 -9.24 2.17 23.89
CA ASN A 218 -10.39 2.34 24.77
C ASN A 218 -11.01 1.03 25.29
N GLN A 219 -10.42 -0.12 24.95
CA GLN A 219 -10.82 -1.43 25.50
C GLN A 219 -9.95 -1.73 26.72
N LYS A 220 -10.31 -1.13 27.86
CA LYS A 220 -9.87 -1.53 29.18
C LYS A 220 -11.00 -2.28 29.88
#